data_e253dbd888c447661b0f69726a294440
#
_entry.id   e253dbd888c447661b0f69726a294440
#
_cell.length_a   1.000
_cell.length_b   1.000
_cell.length_c   1.000
_cell.angle_alpha   90.00
_cell.angle_beta   90.00
_cell.angle_gamma   90.00
#
_symmetry.space_group_name_H-M   'P 1'
#
loop_
_entity.id
_entity.type
_entity.pdbx_description
1 polymer ?
#
loop_
_entity_poly.entity_id
_entity_poly.type
_entity_poly.pdbx_seq_one_letter_code
_entity_poly.pdbx_strand_id
1 'polypeptide(L)'
;RHVRPKFFGGASVYYVAKFLWEGILEGDLGSRSASVSYRTLMAFFPTVIFFLSIIPFLPIENLNTVVLGYLENIMPNMAYLLLESTMEDLVSKKYTTLLSFSIIFGLYYAANTFNAYIIEFNSSPILLKKYGYFTGMLISVILVLFFALFM
;
A
#
# COMPACT_ATOMS: atom_id res chain seq x y z
N ARG A 1 2.99 24.01 34.19
CA ARG A 1 4.24 24.02 33.41
C ARG A 1 3.99 23.09 32.21
N HIS A 2 3.56 23.64 31.07
CA HIS A 2 3.33 22.85 29.86
C HIS A 2 4.67 22.48 29.21
N VAL A 3 4.97 21.20 29.18
CA VAL A 3 6.15 20.67 28.47
C VAL A 3 5.94 20.91 26.97
N ARG A 4 6.81 21.71 26.35
CA ARG A 4 6.81 22.01 24.91
C ARG A 4 8.06 21.39 24.28
N PRO A 5 8.03 20.13 23.87
CA PRO A 5 9.17 19.53 23.19
C PRO A 5 9.35 20.18 21.81
N LYS A 6 10.58 20.47 21.42
CA LYS A 6 10.92 21.05 20.11
C LYS A 6 10.46 20.19 18.92
N PHE A 7 10.21 18.91 19.15
CA PHE A 7 9.78 17.93 18.15
C PHE A 7 8.35 18.21 17.61
N PHE A 8 7.48 18.88 18.36
CA PHE A 8 6.10 19.18 17.97
C PHE A 8 5.90 20.63 17.50
N GLY A 9 6.93 21.28 16.93
CA GLY A 9 6.80 22.64 16.43
C GLY A 9 6.34 23.68 17.48
N GLY A 10 6.60 23.41 18.77
CA GLY A 10 6.21 24.28 19.89
C GLY A 10 4.80 24.02 20.42
N ALA A 11 4.05 23.07 19.89
CA ALA A 11 2.76 22.65 20.45
C ALA A 11 2.97 21.93 21.79
N SER A 12 2.08 22.18 22.76
CA SER A 12 2.10 21.45 24.03
C SER A 12 1.65 20.00 23.82
N VAL A 13 2.29 19.04 24.48
CA VAL A 13 1.88 17.61 24.47
C VAL A 13 0.40 17.45 24.82
N TYR A 14 -0.11 18.28 25.72
CA TYR A 14 -1.53 18.29 26.08
C TYR A 14 -2.44 18.62 24.87
N TYR A 15 -2.08 19.61 24.05
CA TYR A 15 -2.86 19.96 22.87
C TYR A 15 -2.83 18.87 21.81
N VAL A 16 -1.69 18.20 21.62
CA VAL A 16 -1.56 17.07 20.70
C VAL A 16 -2.41 15.89 21.17
N ALA A 17 -2.31 15.55 22.45
CA ALA A 17 -3.10 14.47 23.04
C ALA A 17 -4.62 14.77 22.99
N LYS A 18 -5.03 16.00 23.29
CA LYS A 18 -6.41 16.43 23.20
C LYS A 18 -6.94 16.37 21.76
N PHE A 19 -6.17 16.86 20.79
CA PHE A 19 -6.51 16.80 19.37
C PHE A 19 -6.70 15.37 18.88
N LEU A 20 -5.79 14.44 19.25
CA LEU A 20 -5.91 13.02 18.91
C LEU A 20 -7.15 12.40 19.56
N TRP A 21 -7.41 12.74 20.83
CA TRP A 21 -8.55 12.20 21.55
C TRP A 21 -9.90 12.67 20.98
N GLU A 22 -10.01 13.97 20.68
CA GLU A 22 -11.19 14.53 20.02
C GLU A 22 -11.39 13.94 18.62
N GLY A 23 -10.32 13.80 17.82
CA GLY A 23 -10.38 13.16 16.51
C GLY A 23 -10.83 11.69 16.55
N ILE A 24 -10.46 10.94 17.59
CA ILE A 24 -10.93 9.57 17.79
C ILE A 24 -12.42 9.55 18.19
N LEU A 25 -12.82 10.43 19.10
CA LEU A 25 -14.20 10.48 19.60
C LEU A 25 -15.21 10.98 18.56
N GLU A 26 -14.82 11.94 17.73
CA GLU A 26 -15.66 12.47 16.64
C GLU A 26 -15.77 11.49 15.45
N GLY A 27 -15.10 10.34 15.51
CA GLY A 27 -15.15 9.29 14.49
C GLY A 27 -14.42 9.61 13.18
N ASP A 28 -13.87 10.81 13.05
CA ASP A 28 -13.22 11.28 11.83
C ASP A 28 -11.91 10.51 11.56
N LEU A 29 -11.07 10.29 12.57
CA LEU A 29 -9.83 9.52 12.45
C LEU A 29 -10.10 8.05 12.14
N GLY A 30 -11.11 7.45 12.72
CA GLY A 30 -11.51 6.07 12.46
C GLY A 30 -11.93 5.86 11.01
N SER A 31 -12.80 6.72 10.50
CA SER A 31 -13.26 6.67 9.11
C SER A 31 -12.12 6.89 8.11
N ARG A 32 -11.25 7.85 8.36
CA ARG A 32 -10.07 8.14 7.54
C ARG A 32 -9.09 6.96 7.51
N SER A 33 -8.78 6.41 8.67
CA SER A 33 -7.91 5.24 8.79
C SER A 33 -8.49 4.03 8.05
N ALA A 34 -9.80 3.79 8.17
CA ALA A 34 -10.48 2.71 7.44
C ALA A 34 -10.40 2.91 5.92
N SER A 35 -10.59 4.14 5.42
CA SER A 35 -10.46 4.47 3.99
C SER A 35 -9.06 4.17 3.46
N VAL A 36 -8.02 4.60 4.17
CA VAL A 36 -6.62 4.36 3.79
C VAL A 36 -6.28 2.87 3.85
N SER A 37 -6.69 2.18 4.92
CA SER A 37 -6.46 0.74 5.09
C SER A 37 -7.11 -0.08 3.98
N TYR A 38 -8.36 0.24 3.61
CA TYR A 38 -9.05 -0.41 2.50
C TYR A 38 -8.29 -0.25 1.16
N ARG A 39 -7.85 0.97 0.84
CA ARG A 39 -7.11 1.24 -0.40
C ARG A 39 -5.76 0.52 -0.42
N THR A 40 -5.07 0.47 0.72
CA THR A 40 -3.82 -0.28 0.87
C THR A 40 -4.05 -1.78 0.67
N LEU A 41 -5.12 -2.33 1.25
CA LEU A 41 -5.50 -3.73 1.06
C LEU A 41 -5.83 -4.04 -0.40
N MET A 42 -6.53 -3.14 -1.11
CA MET A 42 -6.82 -3.32 -2.53
C MET A 42 -5.57 -3.30 -3.40
N ALA A 43 -4.53 -2.54 -3.02
CA ALA A 43 -3.25 -2.53 -3.71
C ALA A 43 -2.44 -3.83 -3.49
N PHE A 44 -2.71 -4.56 -2.42
CA PHE A 44 -2.00 -5.80 -2.08
C PHE A 44 -2.20 -6.89 -3.14
N PHE A 45 -3.43 -7.11 -3.63
CA PHE A 45 -3.73 -8.16 -4.59
C PHE A 45 -2.99 -8.01 -5.92
N PRO A 46 -3.04 -6.87 -6.63
CA PRO A 46 -2.26 -6.68 -7.84
C PRO A 46 -0.75 -6.81 -7.60
N THR A 47 -0.28 -6.39 -6.43
CA THR A 47 1.14 -6.51 -6.06
C THR A 47 1.57 -7.97 -5.95
N VAL A 48 0.78 -8.81 -5.28
CA VAL A 48 1.06 -10.25 -5.17
C VAL A 48 1.04 -10.91 -6.55
N ILE A 49 0.01 -10.62 -7.36
CA ILE A 49 -0.09 -11.15 -8.73
C ILE A 49 1.12 -10.74 -9.57
N PHE A 50 1.57 -9.50 -9.44
CA PHE A 50 2.77 -9.01 -10.14
C PHE A 50 4.01 -9.82 -9.74
N PHE A 51 4.28 -9.97 -8.45
CA PHE A 51 5.45 -10.72 -7.98
C PHE A 51 5.41 -12.18 -8.42
N LEU A 52 4.27 -12.84 -8.33
CA LEU A 52 4.15 -14.24 -8.80
C LEU A 52 4.29 -14.34 -10.32
N SER A 53 3.70 -13.44 -11.08
CA SER A 53 3.72 -13.45 -12.54
C SER A 53 5.08 -13.12 -13.14
N ILE A 54 5.96 -12.41 -12.42
CA ILE A 54 7.29 -12.05 -12.92
C ILE A 54 8.29 -13.20 -12.78
N ILE A 55 8.06 -14.13 -11.85
CA ILE A 55 8.97 -15.25 -11.54
C ILE A 55 9.39 -16.04 -12.80
N PRO A 56 8.47 -16.47 -13.71
CA PRO A 56 8.84 -17.24 -14.89
C PRO A 56 9.69 -16.47 -15.91
N PHE A 57 9.78 -15.15 -15.77
CA PHE A 57 10.57 -14.28 -16.65
C PHE A 57 12.00 -14.06 -16.14
N LEU A 58 12.25 -14.35 -14.86
CA LEU A 58 13.58 -14.21 -14.28
C LEU A 58 14.48 -15.38 -14.68
N PRO A 59 15.71 -15.13 -15.16
CA PRO A 59 16.66 -16.16 -15.56
C PRO A 59 17.39 -16.76 -14.34
N ILE A 60 16.63 -17.23 -13.34
CA ILE A 60 17.16 -17.83 -12.11
C ILE A 60 16.71 -19.28 -12.06
N GLU A 61 17.69 -20.19 -12.04
CA GLU A 61 17.41 -21.62 -11.97
C GLU A 61 16.67 -21.98 -10.68
N ASN A 62 15.65 -22.83 -10.82
CA ASN A 62 14.83 -23.36 -9.72
C ASN A 62 14.09 -22.30 -8.86
N LEU A 63 13.99 -21.04 -9.32
CA LEU A 63 13.31 -19.98 -8.55
C LEU A 63 11.84 -20.32 -8.29
N ASN A 64 11.14 -20.90 -9.25
CA ASN A 64 9.76 -21.37 -9.12
C ASN A 64 9.60 -22.37 -7.97
N THR A 65 10.46 -23.40 -7.90
CA THR A 65 10.43 -24.42 -6.85
C THR A 65 10.72 -23.81 -5.47
N VAL A 66 11.68 -22.90 -5.39
CA VAL A 66 12.03 -22.22 -4.15
C VAL A 66 10.87 -21.35 -3.67
N VAL A 67 10.22 -20.60 -4.57
CA VAL A 67 9.08 -19.74 -4.20
C VAL A 67 7.88 -20.56 -3.75
N LEU A 68 7.54 -21.64 -4.45
CA LEU A 68 6.46 -22.56 -4.05
C LEU A 68 6.72 -23.15 -2.66
N GLY A 69 7.95 -23.59 -2.38
CA GLY A 69 8.32 -24.10 -1.06
C GLY A 69 8.20 -23.03 0.05
N TYR A 70 8.52 -21.77 -0.22
CA TYR A 70 8.28 -20.69 0.74
C TYR A 70 6.79 -20.42 0.95
N LEU A 71 5.98 -20.43 -0.11
CA LEU A 71 4.53 -20.24 0.01
C LEU A 71 3.88 -21.34 0.83
N GLU A 72 4.26 -22.60 0.61
CA GLU A 72 3.82 -23.74 1.42
C GLU A 72 4.12 -23.58 2.91
N ASN A 73 5.30 -23.04 3.24
CA ASN A 73 5.71 -22.84 4.64
C ASN A 73 5.03 -21.64 5.32
N ILE A 74 4.63 -20.61 4.57
CA ILE A 74 4.03 -19.39 5.13
C ILE A 74 2.51 -19.49 5.21
N MET A 75 1.89 -20.18 4.25
CA MET A 75 0.44 -20.31 4.16
C MET A 75 -0.08 -21.41 5.10
N PRO A 76 -1.27 -21.23 5.71
CA PRO A 76 -1.96 -22.33 6.35
C PRO A 76 -2.21 -23.50 5.37
N ASN A 77 -2.02 -24.74 5.78
CA ASN A 77 -2.13 -25.92 4.92
C ASN A 77 -3.43 -25.97 4.10
N MET A 78 -4.56 -25.61 4.71
CA MET A 78 -5.86 -25.57 4.03
C MET A 78 -5.89 -24.53 2.88
N ALA A 79 -5.29 -23.37 3.12
CA ALA A 79 -5.23 -22.31 2.10
C ALA A 79 -4.28 -22.69 0.96
N TYR A 80 -3.14 -23.31 1.27
CA TYR A 80 -2.20 -23.80 0.27
C TYR A 80 -2.85 -24.85 -0.64
N LEU A 81 -3.49 -25.88 -0.09
CA LEU A 81 -4.16 -26.93 -0.86
C LEU A 81 -5.25 -26.39 -1.81
N LEU A 82 -5.96 -25.33 -1.42
CA LEU A 82 -6.96 -24.70 -2.27
C LEU A 82 -6.35 -23.89 -3.44
N LEU A 83 -5.16 -23.38 -3.26
CA LEU A 83 -4.51 -22.45 -4.20
C LEU A 83 -3.32 -23.07 -4.94
N GLU A 84 -2.87 -24.28 -4.55
CA GLU A 84 -1.67 -24.95 -5.06
C GLU A 84 -1.59 -24.94 -6.59
N SER A 85 -2.61 -25.42 -7.27
CA SER A 85 -2.63 -25.47 -8.74
C SER A 85 -2.55 -24.08 -9.38
N THR A 86 -3.18 -23.09 -8.77
CA THR A 86 -3.15 -21.69 -9.23
C THR A 86 -1.77 -21.07 -9.01
N MET A 87 -1.14 -21.37 -7.87
CA MET A 87 0.21 -20.91 -7.57
C MET A 87 1.25 -21.52 -8.49
N GLU A 88 1.18 -22.84 -8.72
CA GLU A 88 2.04 -23.53 -9.68
C GLU A 88 1.91 -22.96 -11.08
N ASP A 89 0.68 -22.73 -11.55
CA ASP A 89 0.41 -22.13 -12.86
C ASP A 89 1.02 -20.73 -12.98
N LEU A 90 0.85 -19.87 -11.98
CA LEU A 90 1.36 -18.51 -11.98
C LEU A 90 2.89 -18.47 -11.96
N VAL A 91 3.52 -19.35 -11.22
CA VAL A 91 4.99 -19.38 -11.03
C VAL A 91 5.69 -20.11 -12.18
N SER A 92 5.04 -21.07 -12.84
CA SER A 92 5.65 -21.90 -13.88
C SER A 92 5.39 -21.41 -15.31
N LYS A 93 4.26 -20.78 -15.57
CA LYS A 93 3.85 -20.33 -16.90
C LYS A 93 4.03 -18.84 -17.13
N LYS A 94 4.55 -18.47 -18.29
CA LYS A 94 4.74 -17.06 -18.70
C LYS A 94 3.44 -16.44 -19.18
N TYR A 95 2.65 -15.90 -18.27
CA TYR A 95 1.43 -15.16 -18.59
C TYR A 95 1.72 -13.68 -18.83
N THR A 96 2.18 -13.32 -20.02
CA THR A 96 2.51 -11.92 -20.37
C THR A 96 1.33 -10.97 -20.19
N THR A 97 0.12 -11.41 -20.55
CA THR A 97 -1.10 -10.63 -20.36
C THR A 97 -1.37 -10.36 -18.89
N LEU A 98 -1.26 -11.37 -18.04
CA LEU A 98 -1.48 -11.24 -16.60
C LEU A 98 -0.43 -10.32 -15.97
N LEU A 99 0.84 -10.45 -16.37
CA LEU A 99 1.91 -9.55 -15.93
C LEU A 99 1.61 -8.10 -16.32
N SER A 100 1.21 -7.84 -17.55
CA SER A 100 0.86 -6.50 -18.03
C SER A 100 -0.32 -5.91 -17.24
N PHE A 101 -1.38 -6.70 -17.03
CA PHE A 101 -2.51 -6.27 -16.19
C PHE A 101 -2.08 -5.97 -14.76
N SER A 102 -1.26 -6.81 -14.14
CA SER A 102 -0.81 -6.60 -12.76
C SER A 102 0.05 -5.35 -12.61
N ILE A 103 0.86 -4.99 -13.61
CA ILE A 103 1.62 -3.74 -13.62
C ILE A 103 0.67 -2.53 -13.67
N ILE A 104 -0.29 -2.53 -14.59
CA ILE A 104 -1.24 -1.40 -14.78
C ILE A 104 -2.09 -1.22 -13.51
N PHE A 105 -2.70 -2.31 -13.03
CA PHE A 105 -3.53 -2.25 -11.82
C PHE A 105 -2.71 -1.99 -10.57
N GLY A 106 -1.51 -2.56 -10.45
CA GLY A 106 -0.58 -2.29 -9.36
C GLY A 106 -0.21 -0.81 -9.27
N LEU A 107 0.16 -0.20 -10.39
CA LEU A 107 0.47 1.22 -10.48
C LEU A 107 -0.74 2.09 -10.12
N TYR A 108 -1.92 1.75 -10.65
CA TYR A 108 -3.17 2.46 -10.36
C TYR A 108 -3.53 2.40 -8.87
N TYR A 109 -3.54 1.20 -8.27
CA TYR A 109 -3.90 1.04 -6.87
C TYR A 109 -2.85 1.63 -5.93
N ALA A 110 -1.55 1.52 -6.26
CA ALA A 110 -0.49 2.18 -5.51
C ALA A 110 -0.67 3.71 -5.53
N ALA A 111 -0.86 4.31 -6.73
CA ALA A 111 -1.11 5.75 -6.85
C ALA A 111 -2.38 6.17 -6.09
N ASN A 112 -3.46 5.37 -6.15
CA ASN A 112 -4.70 5.66 -5.42
C ASN A 112 -4.51 5.58 -3.90
N THR A 113 -3.66 4.69 -3.41
CA THR A 113 -3.30 4.60 -1.99
C THR A 113 -2.53 5.85 -1.54
N PHE A 114 -1.50 6.27 -2.28
CA PHE A 114 -0.78 7.52 -1.97
C PHE A 114 -1.68 8.75 -2.05
N ASN A 115 -2.59 8.80 -3.04
CA ASN A 115 -3.56 9.87 -3.12
C ASN A 115 -4.52 9.91 -1.92
N ALA A 116 -4.90 8.75 -1.37
CA ALA A 116 -5.67 8.70 -0.13
C ALA A 116 -4.92 9.35 1.03
N TYR A 117 -3.64 9.01 1.22
CA TYR A 117 -2.82 9.67 2.24
C TYR A 117 -2.77 11.19 2.04
N ILE A 118 -2.56 11.67 0.79
CA ILE A 118 -2.53 13.11 0.49
C ILE A 118 -3.86 13.78 0.85
N ILE A 119 -4.99 13.16 0.50
CA ILE A 119 -6.33 13.68 0.79
C ILE A 119 -6.55 13.76 2.31
N GLU A 120 -6.22 12.69 3.04
CA GLU A 120 -6.43 12.65 4.49
C GLU A 120 -5.53 13.65 5.23
N PHE A 121 -4.28 13.81 4.79
CA PHE A 121 -3.42 14.86 5.32
C PHE A 121 -3.89 16.27 4.97
N ASN A 122 -4.40 16.48 3.73
CA ASN A 122 -4.96 17.77 3.31
C ASN A 122 -6.25 18.14 4.06
N SER A 123 -6.96 17.17 4.60
CA SER A 123 -8.19 17.41 5.38
C SER A 123 -7.91 18.00 6.77
N SER A 124 -6.64 18.01 7.19
CA SER A 124 -6.25 18.59 8.47
C SER A 124 -6.54 20.10 8.50
N PRO A 125 -7.16 20.62 9.57
CA PRO A 125 -7.48 22.04 9.73
C PRO A 125 -6.25 22.94 9.86
N ILE A 126 -5.06 22.34 10.05
CA ILE A 126 -3.79 23.03 10.26
C ILE A 126 -3.15 23.44 8.92
N LEU A 127 -3.53 22.81 7.80
CA LEU A 127 -2.92 23.07 6.50
C LEU A 127 -3.59 24.26 5.79
N LEU A 128 -2.77 25.28 5.51
CA LEU A 128 -3.21 26.52 4.83
C LEU A 128 -3.46 26.32 3.34
N LYS A 129 -2.93 25.27 2.70
CA LYS A 129 -3.05 25.02 1.27
C LYS A 129 -3.54 23.61 1.00
N LYS A 130 -4.73 23.50 0.42
CA LYS A 130 -5.33 22.21 0.03
C LYS A 130 -5.03 21.94 -1.45
N TYR A 131 -4.55 20.74 -1.75
CA TYR A 131 -4.38 20.30 -3.12
C TYR A 131 -5.70 19.77 -3.68
N GLY A 132 -5.99 20.08 -4.97
CA GLY A 132 -7.13 19.49 -5.66
C GLY A 132 -6.91 17.99 -5.95
N TYR A 133 -7.97 17.25 -6.21
CA TYR A 133 -7.93 15.81 -6.49
C TYR A 133 -6.94 15.43 -7.60
N PHE A 134 -6.96 16.15 -8.73
CA PHE A 134 -6.06 15.88 -9.86
C PHE A 134 -4.59 16.14 -9.52
N THR A 135 -4.30 17.19 -8.78
CA THR A 135 -2.94 17.49 -8.32
C THR A 135 -2.45 16.42 -7.36
N GLY A 136 -3.30 15.97 -6.43
CA GLY A 136 -3.00 14.86 -5.52
C GLY A 136 -2.70 13.57 -6.27
N MET A 137 -3.49 13.23 -7.28
CA MET A 137 -3.28 12.03 -8.10
C MET A 137 -1.98 12.10 -8.89
N LEU A 138 -1.66 13.25 -9.49
CA LEU A 138 -0.41 13.45 -10.21
C LEU A 138 0.82 13.28 -9.29
N ILE A 139 0.80 13.90 -8.12
CA ILE A 139 1.85 13.75 -7.11
C ILE A 139 2.00 12.28 -6.70
N SER A 140 0.89 11.56 -6.53
CA SER A 140 0.89 10.16 -6.14
C SER A 140 1.54 9.26 -7.19
N VAL A 141 1.24 9.49 -8.47
CA VAL A 141 1.89 8.75 -9.58
C VAL A 141 3.39 9.02 -9.60
N ILE A 142 3.81 10.27 -9.44
CA ILE A 142 5.24 10.63 -9.38
C ILE A 142 5.92 9.95 -8.20
N LEU A 143 5.29 9.92 -7.03
CA LEU A 143 5.82 9.24 -5.84
C LEU A 143 5.97 7.73 -6.06
N VAL A 144 4.97 7.07 -6.65
CA VAL A 144 5.04 5.64 -6.96
C VAL A 144 6.19 5.34 -7.92
N LEU A 145 6.31 6.12 -9.00
CA LEU A 145 7.40 5.95 -9.96
C LEU A 145 8.77 6.23 -9.32
N PHE A 146 8.85 7.24 -8.48
CA PHE A 146 10.08 7.52 -7.71
C PHE A 146 10.47 6.34 -6.84
N PHE A 147 9.55 5.80 -6.03
CA PHE A 147 9.84 4.64 -5.20
C PHE A 147 10.17 3.39 -6.03
N ALA A 148 9.49 3.17 -7.15
CA ALA A 148 9.77 2.05 -8.04
C ALA A 148 11.17 2.12 -8.68
N LEU A 149 11.72 3.32 -8.91
CA LEU A 149 13.08 3.50 -9.43
C LEU A 149 14.17 3.34 -8.36
N PHE A 150 13.84 3.61 -7.09
CA PHE A 150 14.81 3.51 -5.99
C PHE A 150 14.83 2.14 -5.29
N MET A 151 13.87 1.28 -5.55
CA MET A 151 13.76 -0.07 -4.99
C MET A 151 14.51 -1.11 -5.85
#